data_e9b25c5628785f381884fa9f4a207e3a
#
_entry.id   e9b25c5628785f381884fa9f4a207e3a
#
_cell.length_a   1.000
_cell.length_b   1.000
_cell.length_c   1.000
_cell.angle_alpha   90.00
_cell.angle_beta   90.00
_cell.angle_gamma   90.00
#
_symmetry.space_group_name_H-M   'P 1'
#
loop_
_entity.id
_entity.type
_entity.pdbx_description
1 polymer ?
#
loop_
_entity_poly.entity_id
_entity_poly.type
_entity_poly.pdbx_seq_one_letter_code
_entity_poly.pdbx_strand_id
1 'polypeptide(L)'
;RLRTVTGVQTCALPIFEYVQKVGSRSTPALYNFAAVWSALEGSILMWVLILAGYLAAAAWWMRRRIGEPLVAWALAVMFAVLAFFFLISFGPANPFVIGPPGVMDGPGPNPLLQNHLLVMFHPPILYLGYVGMTVPFAFALAALITGKIEDGWLHLTRRWTVSAWGFLTFGIALGGWWSYEVLGWSGVWAWDPVENASLLPWITGTAYIHSVMVQERRGLLRVWNVSLLIATFSLTILGTFLTRSGVLNSVHAFSESDIGPWLLAAFAAIVVVSLVFIFLRGDQLRADGRVETLFSREGAYLVNNVLFAVFAFVVLLGTVFPLIVEAIQQRQIVVGEPFFDRLTVPIGLTMLFIMAVAPVLPWRRDGRDTLSQRLLGPAVFGAACIAISLLVGASGLAPLFAIGLGGAAAGSAVRHLWRAVRVQRLRGFVGRANGGMVVHLGVIFICVALAASNSFTRSQEIDLVEGQVASFAGHTFELVDIVEQRDSRSQSVRALVSIDGGKAYAPSITKFTRIGMNVGTPSVRTSLTHDVYL
;
A
#
# COMPACT_ATOMS: atom_id res chain seq x y z
N ARG A 1 -23.75 38.20 6.95
CA ARG A 1 -24.03 36.95 7.71
C ARG A 1 -22.98 35.87 7.51
N LEU A 2 -22.28 35.82 6.39
CA LEU A 2 -21.12 34.88 6.17
C LEU A 2 -19.87 35.28 6.97
N ARG A 3 -19.71 36.57 7.32
CA ARG A 3 -18.59 37.06 8.13
C ARG A 3 -18.57 36.55 9.58
N THR A 4 -19.74 36.21 10.14
CA THR A 4 -19.85 35.72 11.53
C THR A 4 -19.44 34.25 11.68
N VAL A 5 -19.69 33.41 10.68
CA VAL A 5 -19.28 32.00 10.70
C VAL A 5 -17.75 31.88 10.47
N THR A 6 -17.20 32.71 9.58
CA THR A 6 -15.74 32.80 9.38
C THR A 6 -15.02 33.37 10.60
N GLY A 7 -15.67 34.27 11.37
CA GLY A 7 -15.11 34.82 12.61
C GLY A 7 -14.92 33.78 13.70
N VAL A 8 -15.86 32.88 13.91
CA VAL A 8 -15.75 31.80 14.90
C VAL A 8 -14.70 30.77 14.49
N GLN A 9 -14.63 30.37 13.22
CA GLN A 9 -13.57 29.50 12.69
C GLN A 9 -12.18 30.12 12.83
N THR A 10 -12.04 31.42 12.59
CA THR A 10 -10.75 32.11 12.68
C THR A 10 -10.28 32.35 14.11
N CYS A 11 -11.15 32.35 15.10
CA CYS A 11 -10.77 32.46 16.52
C CYS A 11 -10.35 31.11 17.13
N ALA A 12 -10.82 29.98 16.62
CA ALA A 12 -10.48 28.64 17.15
C ALA A 12 -9.20 28.07 16.54
N LEU A 13 -8.84 28.43 15.30
CA LEU A 13 -7.69 27.88 14.57
C LEU A 13 -6.32 28.20 15.20
N PRO A 14 -6.07 29.39 15.81
CA PRO A 14 -4.77 29.70 16.37
C PRO A 14 -4.53 29.19 17.79
N ILE A 15 -5.47 28.55 18.46
CA ILE A 15 -5.36 28.15 19.87
C ILE A 15 -4.34 27.01 20.03
N PHE A 16 -4.39 25.99 19.17
CA PHE A 16 -3.53 24.84 19.26
C PHE A 16 -2.29 25.01 18.39
N GLU A 17 -1.13 24.64 18.95
CA GLU A 17 0.17 24.68 18.28
C GLU A 17 0.14 23.90 16.95
N TYR A 18 -0.50 22.73 16.94
CA TYR A 18 -0.68 21.93 15.73
C TYR A 18 -1.36 22.72 14.61
N VAL A 19 -2.45 23.43 14.93
CA VAL A 19 -3.17 24.25 13.95
C VAL A 19 -2.34 25.43 13.48
N GLN A 20 -1.52 26.02 14.38
CA GLN A 20 -0.59 27.09 14.03
C GLN A 20 0.48 26.63 13.05
N LYS A 21 0.90 25.34 13.11
CA LYS A 21 1.92 24.76 12.22
C LYS A 21 1.37 24.36 10.86
N VAL A 22 0.18 23.76 10.80
CA VAL A 22 -0.35 23.13 9.56
C VAL A 22 -1.57 23.83 8.97
N GLY A 23 -2.22 24.73 9.70
CA GLY A 23 -3.39 25.49 9.22
C GLY A 23 -2.97 26.80 8.53
N SER A 24 -3.81 27.31 7.63
CA SER A 24 -3.67 28.67 7.09
C SER A 24 -5.01 29.16 6.55
N ARG A 25 -5.27 30.46 6.74
CA ARG A 25 -6.47 31.13 6.18
C ARG A 25 -6.42 31.20 4.66
N SER A 26 -5.25 31.20 4.08
CA SER A 26 -5.03 31.24 2.64
C SER A 26 -5.14 29.86 1.98
N THR A 27 -5.07 28.76 2.75
CA THR A 27 -5.26 27.39 2.24
C THR A 27 -6.75 27.15 1.96
N PRO A 28 -7.14 26.60 0.78
CA PRO A 28 -8.52 26.24 0.51
C PRO A 28 -9.11 25.31 1.57
N ALA A 29 -10.39 25.51 1.91
CA ALA A 29 -11.06 24.83 3.02
C ALA A 29 -10.90 23.29 2.99
N LEU A 30 -10.93 22.70 1.79
CA LEU A 30 -10.75 21.26 1.59
C LEU A 30 -9.37 20.79 2.11
N TYR A 31 -8.31 21.50 1.75
CA TYR A 31 -6.95 21.15 2.18
C TYR A 31 -6.69 21.51 3.63
N ASN A 32 -7.34 22.55 4.16
CA ASN A 32 -7.34 22.84 5.61
C ASN A 32 -8.01 21.72 6.41
N PHE A 33 -9.07 21.09 5.88
CA PHE A 33 -9.65 19.92 6.50
C PHE A 33 -8.68 18.73 6.43
N ALA A 34 -8.04 18.49 5.28
CA ALA A 34 -7.02 17.45 5.13
C ALA A 34 -5.79 17.71 6.02
N ALA A 35 -5.52 18.95 6.40
CA ALA A 35 -4.44 19.29 7.32
C ALA A 35 -4.57 18.60 8.69
N VAL A 36 -5.76 18.16 9.08
CA VAL A 36 -5.98 17.38 10.31
C VAL A 36 -5.10 16.13 10.37
N TRP A 37 -4.78 15.50 9.24
CA TRP A 37 -3.90 14.32 9.17
C TRP A 37 -2.59 14.55 8.40
N SER A 38 -2.28 15.77 8.03
CA SER A 38 -1.13 16.11 7.19
C SER A 38 0.22 16.06 7.91
N ALA A 39 0.21 16.07 9.25
CA ALA A 39 1.42 15.99 10.06
C ALA A 39 1.24 14.97 11.20
N LEU A 40 2.28 14.85 12.03
CA LEU A 40 2.40 13.78 13.02
C LEU A 40 1.19 13.64 13.92
N GLU A 41 0.91 14.69 14.69
CA GLU A 41 -0.04 14.64 15.82
C GLU A 41 -1.45 14.29 15.33
N GLY A 42 -1.87 14.92 14.23
CA GLY A 42 -3.17 14.66 13.63
C GLY A 42 -3.27 13.30 12.95
N SER A 43 -2.17 12.78 12.38
CA SER A 43 -2.13 11.43 11.82
C SER A 43 -2.25 10.36 12.88
N ILE A 44 -1.65 10.54 14.05
CA ILE A 44 -1.81 9.65 15.21
C ILE A 44 -3.24 9.74 15.77
N LEU A 45 -3.82 10.94 15.83
CA LEU A 45 -5.23 11.12 16.21
C LEU A 45 -6.18 10.37 15.26
N MET A 46 -5.91 10.40 13.95
CA MET A 46 -6.67 9.62 12.97
C MET A 46 -6.50 8.11 13.20
N TRP A 47 -5.29 7.64 13.57
CA TRP A 47 -5.02 6.27 13.96
C TRP A 47 -5.91 5.84 15.13
N VAL A 48 -5.94 6.64 16.20
CA VAL A 48 -6.80 6.44 17.39
C VAL A 48 -8.27 6.37 17.00
N LEU A 49 -8.76 7.32 16.21
CA LEU A 49 -10.15 7.38 15.78
C LEU A 49 -10.58 6.12 15.02
N ILE A 50 -9.79 5.69 14.06
CA ILE A 50 -10.06 4.50 13.24
C ILE A 50 -10.02 3.24 14.09
N LEU A 51 -9.01 3.12 14.99
CA LEU A 51 -8.90 1.97 15.89
C LEU A 51 -10.06 1.90 16.89
N ALA A 52 -10.47 3.02 17.46
CA ALA A 52 -11.65 3.11 18.30
C ALA A 52 -12.92 2.69 17.54
N GLY A 53 -13.04 3.10 16.27
CA GLY A 53 -14.12 2.67 15.39
C GLY A 53 -14.11 1.14 15.15
N TYR A 54 -12.96 0.55 14.86
CA TYR A 54 -12.81 -0.91 14.72
C TYR A 54 -13.14 -1.64 16.02
N LEU A 55 -12.66 -1.14 17.16
CA LEU A 55 -12.95 -1.74 18.47
C LEU A 55 -14.45 -1.68 18.79
N ALA A 56 -15.09 -0.53 18.58
CA ALA A 56 -16.54 -0.36 18.79
C ALA A 56 -17.33 -1.29 17.85
N ALA A 57 -16.97 -1.37 16.58
CA ALA A 57 -17.61 -2.24 15.61
C ALA A 57 -17.42 -3.73 15.97
N ALA A 58 -16.21 -4.14 16.39
CA ALA A 58 -15.93 -5.51 16.82
C ALA A 58 -16.71 -5.86 18.10
N ALA A 59 -16.72 -4.97 19.10
CA ALA A 59 -17.48 -5.16 20.34
C ALA A 59 -18.98 -5.26 20.08
N TRP A 60 -19.53 -4.40 19.22
CA TRP A 60 -20.94 -4.45 18.85
C TRP A 60 -21.30 -5.73 18.08
N TRP A 61 -20.46 -6.11 17.11
CA TRP A 61 -20.68 -7.35 16.34
C TRP A 61 -20.61 -8.58 17.25
N MET A 62 -19.67 -8.63 18.21
CA MET A 62 -19.43 -9.75 19.12
C MET A 62 -20.20 -9.63 20.44
N ARG A 63 -21.11 -8.64 20.60
CA ARG A 63 -21.78 -8.33 21.89
C ARG A 63 -22.47 -9.51 22.57
N ARG A 64 -22.94 -10.49 21.79
CA ARG A 64 -23.55 -11.72 22.33
C ARG A 64 -22.54 -12.77 22.75
N ARG A 65 -21.26 -12.57 22.42
CA ARG A 65 -20.16 -13.50 22.63
C ARG A 65 -19.04 -12.93 23.50
N ILE A 66 -19.25 -11.78 24.13
CA ILE A 66 -18.23 -11.10 24.98
C ILE A 66 -17.82 -11.99 26.16
N GLY A 67 -18.70 -12.85 26.67
CA GLY A 67 -18.36 -13.82 27.73
C GLY A 67 -17.45 -14.97 27.28
N GLU A 68 -17.23 -15.14 25.97
CA GLU A 68 -16.29 -16.15 25.48
C GLU A 68 -14.84 -15.67 25.69
N PRO A 69 -13.96 -16.46 26.32
CA PRO A 69 -12.58 -16.06 26.62
C PRO A 69 -11.82 -15.55 25.37
N LEU A 70 -12.01 -16.19 24.22
CA LEU A 70 -11.40 -15.78 22.94
C LEU A 70 -11.78 -14.34 22.58
N VAL A 71 -13.08 -14.00 22.64
CA VAL A 71 -13.58 -12.67 22.28
C VAL A 71 -13.16 -11.64 23.32
N ALA A 72 -13.25 -11.97 24.60
CA ALA A 72 -12.82 -11.08 25.69
C ALA A 72 -11.34 -10.71 25.58
N TRP A 73 -10.47 -11.70 25.35
CA TRP A 73 -9.03 -11.44 25.17
C TRP A 73 -8.73 -10.69 23.86
N ALA A 74 -9.44 -10.96 22.77
CA ALA A 74 -9.27 -10.20 21.54
C ALA A 74 -9.62 -8.72 21.73
N LEU A 75 -10.72 -8.42 22.40
CA LEU A 75 -11.08 -7.04 22.73
C LEU A 75 -10.08 -6.41 23.70
N ALA A 76 -9.57 -7.16 24.70
CA ALA A 76 -8.53 -6.68 25.61
C ALA A 76 -7.23 -6.31 24.88
N VAL A 77 -6.79 -7.12 23.92
CA VAL A 77 -5.62 -6.81 23.06
C VAL A 77 -5.88 -5.55 22.23
N MET A 78 -7.05 -5.41 21.63
CA MET A 78 -7.41 -4.20 20.90
C MET A 78 -7.41 -2.96 21.78
N PHE A 79 -7.93 -3.08 23.03
CA PHE A 79 -7.88 -2.00 24.02
C PHE A 79 -6.45 -1.65 24.41
N ALA A 80 -5.56 -2.64 24.58
CA ALA A 80 -4.16 -2.39 24.91
C ALA A 80 -3.45 -1.61 23.79
N VAL A 81 -3.69 -1.97 22.52
CA VAL A 81 -3.17 -1.22 21.37
C VAL A 81 -3.75 0.18 21.32
N LEU A 82 -5.06 0.34 21.54
CA LEU A 82 -5.73 1.64 21.57
C LEU A 82 -5.17 2.52 22.70
N ALA A 83 -4.99 1.97 23.90
CA ALA A 83 -4.41 2.68 25.05
C ALA A 83 -2.99 3.16 24.75
N PHE A 84 -2.17 2.36 24.08
CA PHE A 84 -0.83 2.78 23.64
C PHE A 84 -0.90 4.01 22.73
N PHE A 85 -1.77 4.00 21.70
CA PHE A 85 -1.89 5.16 20.82
C PHE A 85 -2.53 6.37 21.50
N PHE A 86 -3.41 6.18 22.49
CA PHE A 86 -3.87 7.27 23.34
C PHE A 86 -2.73 7.88 24.16
N LEU A 87 -1.87 7.05 24.77
CA LEU A 87 -0.70 7.55 25.51
C LEU A 87 0.22 8.40 24.63
N ILE A 88 0.47 7.98 23.40
CA ILE A 88 1.23 8.79 22.44
C ILE A 88 0.50 10.10 22.11
N SER A 89 -0.82 10.06 21.86
CA SER A 89 -1.62 11.23 21.50
C SER A 89 -1.78 12.26 22.63
N PHE A 90 -1.68 11.84 23.88
CA PHE A 90 -1.71 12.75 25.03
C PHE A 90 -0.31 13.08 25.56
N GLY A 91 0.72 12.42 25.06
CA GLY A 91 2.12 12.63 25.38
C GLY A 91 2.88 13.32 24.23
N PRO A 92 3.82 12.62 23.58
CA PRO A 92 4.75 13.21 22.62
C PRO A 92 4.09 13.66 21.30
N ALA A 93 2.91 13.17 20.95
CA ALA A 93 2.16 13.56 19.74
C ALA A 93 0.82 14.21 20.09
N ASN A 94 0.81 15.15 21.04
CA ASN A 94 -0.41 15.80 21.50
C ASN A 94 -0.84 16.94 20.56
N PRO A 95 -1.95 16.80 19.80
CA PRO A 95 -2.43 17.85 18.90
C PRO A 95 -3.11 19.00 19.62
N PHE A 96 -3.37 18.89 20.93
CA PHE A 96 -4.12 19.86 21.75
C PHE A 96 -3.21 20.74 22.63
N VAL A 97 -1.91 20.75 22.38
CA VAL A 97 -0.98 21.68 23.05
C VAL A 97 -1.36 23.09 22.67
N ILE A 98 -1.52 23.98 23.67
CA ILE A 98 -1.82 25.38 23.44
C ILE A 98 -0.55 26.05 22.87
N GLY A 99 -0.70 26.63 21.69
CA GLY A 99 0.39 27.30 21.02
C GLY A 99 0.69 28.69 21.61
N PRO A 100 1.82 29.32 21.22
CA PRO A 100 2.17 30.65 21.65
C PRO A 100 1.09 31.66 21.27
N PRO A 101 0.79 32.65 22.15
CA PRO A 101 -0.19 33.68 21.87
C PRO A 101 0.29 34.62 20.74
N GLY A 102 -0.68 35.21 20.03
CA GLY A 102 -0.38 36.22 19.01
C GLY A 102 -0.15 35.67 17.59
N VAL A 103 -0.11 34.36 17.41
CA VAL A 103 -0.07 33.76 16.08
C VAL A 103 -1.45 33.84 15.43
N MET A 104 -1.57 34.68 14.40
CA MET A 104 -2.86 34.97 13.74
C MET A 104 -3.14 34.05 12.55
N ASP A 105 -2.11 33.43 11.97
CA ASP A 105 -2.20 32.54 10.80
C ASP A 105 -0.96 31.64 10.73
N GLY A 106 -1.12 30.41 10.25
CA GLY A 106 -0.03 29.47 10.04
C GLY A 106 0.48 29.44 8.59
N PRO A 107 1.54 28.65 8.31
CA PRO A 107 2.12 28.48 6.97
C PRO A 107 1.22 27.64 6.04
N GLY A 108 0.30 26.85 6.60
CA GLY A 108 -0.44 25.82 5.89
C GLY A 108 0.24 24.45 5.94
N PRO A 109 -0.42 23.40 5.45
CA PRO A 109 0.16 22.06 5.39
C PRO A 109 1.31 21.99 4.38
N ASN A 110 2.06 20.89 4.38
CA ASN A 110 3.12 20.66 3.39
C ASN A 110 2.58 20.90 1.97
N PRO A 111 3.32 21.64 1.11
CA PRO A 111 2.89 21.99 -0.25
C PRO A 111 2.43 20.80 -1.09
N LEU A 112 3.08 19.65 -0.98
CA LEU A 112 2.70 18.42 -1.69
C LEU A 112 1.28 17.95 -1.31
N LEU A 113 0.77 18.33 -0.15
CA LEU A 113 -0.55 17.97 0.36
C LEU A 113 -1.64 19.00 0.00
N GLN A 114 -1.34 20.01 -0.81
CA GLN A 114 -2.27 21.07 -1.19
C GLN A 114 -2.64 21.10 -2.67
N ASN A 115 -2.11 20.18 -3.47
CA ASN A 115 -2.18 20.25 -4.92
C ASN A 115 -3.14 19.24 -5.55
N HIS A 116 -3.56 18.22 -4.83
CA HIS A 116 -4.33 17.14 -5.41
C HIS A 116 -5.45 16.64 -4.51
N LEU A 117 -6.61 16.31 -5.10
CA LEU A 117 -7.79 15.86 -4.36
C LEU A 117 -7.57 14.55 -3.59
N LEU A 118 -6.67 13.69 -4.05
CA LEU A 118 -6.39 12.40 -3.41
C LEU A 118 -5.84 12.51 -1.98
N VAL A 119 -5.33 13.68 -1.57
CA VAL A 119 -4.95 13.92 -0.17
C VAL A 119 -6.12 13.73 0.82
N MET A 120 -7.36 13.90 0.33
CA MET A 120 -8.58 13.68 1.12
C MET A 120 -8.92 12.20 1.29
N PHE A 121 -8.62 11.37 0.31
CA PHE A 121 -9.11 10.00 0.24
C PHE A 121 -8.02 8.96 0.50
N HIS A 122 -6.83 9.16 -0.08
CA HIS A 122 -5.72 8.19 0.02
C HIS A 122 -5.32 7.92 1.48
N PRO A 123 -4.98 8.93 2.34
CA PRO A 123 -4.52 8.63 3.69
C PRO A 123 -5.60 7.97 4.56
N PRO A 124 -6.86 8.44 4.63
CA PRO A 124 -7.88 7.76 5.41
C PRO A 124 -8.16 6.32 4.96
N ILE A 125 -8.19 6.06 3.65
CA ILE A 125 -8.41 4.70 3.10
C ILE A 125 -7.24 3.80 3.43
N LEU A 126 -6.00 4.29 3.29
CA LEU A 126 -4.79 3.54 3.67
C LEU A 126 -4.83 3.19 5.17
N TYR A 127 -5.18 4.14 6.03
CA TYR A 127 -5.30 3.91 7.47
C TYR A 127 -6.40 2.92 7.83
N LEU A 128 -7.54 2.92 7.15
CA LEU A 128 -8.55 1.88 7.33
C LEU A 128 -7.98 0.47 7.09
N GLY A 129 -7.13 0.31 6.09
CA GLY A 129 -6.43 -0.95 5.85
C GLY A 129 -5.39 -1.26 6.92
N TYR A 130 -4.52 -0.32 7.18
CA TYR A 130 -3.38 -0.42 8.09
C TYR A 130 -3.82 -0.77 9.52
N VAL A 131 -4.69 0.09 10.07
CA VAL A 131 -5.24 -0.05 11.43
C VAL A 131 -6.18 -1.25 11.53
N GLY A 132 -6.90 -1.57 10.45
CA GLY A 132 -7.82 -2.70 10.40
C GLY A 132 -7.16 -4.06 10.64
N MET A 133 -5.86 -4.19 10.38
CA MET A 133 -5.08 -5.40 10.68
C MET A 133 -4.95 -5.68 12.18
N THR A 134 -5.26 -4.71 13.05
CA THR A 134 -5.33 -4.92 14.50
C THR A 134 -6.38 -5.96 14.89
N VAL A 135 -7.53 -6.01 14.20
CA VAL A 135 -8.60 -6.94 14.54
C VAL A 135 -8.16 -8.40 14.37
N PRO A 136 -7.72 -8.86 13.17
CA PRO A 136 -7.29 -10.23 13.01
C PRO A 136 -6.06 -10.59 13.86
N PHE A 137 -5.13 -9.65 14.07
CA PHE A 137 -4.00 -9.83 14.99
C PHE A 137 -4.48 -10.09 16.41
N ALA A 138 -5.40 -9.28 16.93
CA ALA A 138 -5.92 -9.42 18.29
C ALA A 138 -6.59 -10.78 18.52
N PHE A 139 -7.34 -11.28 17.52
CA PHE A 139 -7.92 -12.63 17.61
C PHE A 139 -6.88 -13.74 17.51
N ALA A 140 -5.82 -13.58 16.71
CA ALA A 140 -4.72 -14.55 16.64
C ALA A 140 -3.98 -14.63 17.99
N LEU A 141 -3.66 -13.48 18.58
CA LEU A 141 -3.02 -13.44 19.88
C LEU A 141 -3.94 -13.98 20.98
N ALA A 142 -5.24 -13.66 20.97
CA ALA A 142 -6.23 -14.21 21.89
C ALA A 142 -6.37 -15.74 21.76
N ALA A 143 -6.28 -16.28 20.54
CA ALA A 143 -6.26 -17.73 20.31
C ALA A 143 -5.03 -18.40 20.95
N LEU A 144 -3.86 -17.76 20.86
CA LEU A 144 -2.64 -18.20 21.51
C LEU A 144 -2.76 -18.12 23.03
N ILE A 145 -3.25 -17.00 23.59
CA ILE A 145 -3.43 -16.81 25.04
C ILE A 145 -4.36 -17.88 25.61
N THR A 146 -5.50 -18.08 24.97
CA THR A 146 -6.54 -19.02 25.47
C THR A 146 -6.29 -20.47 25.12
N GLY A 147 -5.33 -20.77 24.23
CA GLY A 147 -5.10 -22.11 23.68
C GLY A 147 -6.19 -22.58 22.68
N LYS A 148 -7.11 -21.70 22.29
CA LYS A 148 -8.18 -22.00 21.32
C LYS A 148 -7.68 -21.77 19.89
N ILE A 149 -6.76 -22.62 19.46
CA ILE A 149 -6.03 -22.48 18.17
C ILE A 149 -6.81 -23.12 17.01
N GLU A 150 -7.91 -23.82 17.30
CA GLU A 150 -8.77 -24.41 16.29
C GLU A 150 -9.44 -23.37 15.38
N ASP A 151 -10.04 -23.81 14.27
CA ASP A 151 -10.48 -22.94 13.17
C ASP A 151 -11.60 -21.94 13.50
N GLY A 152 -12.15 -21.97 14.72
CA GLY A 152 -13.23 -21.08 15.14
C GLY A 152 -12.92 -19.59 15.03
N TRP A 153 -11.72 -19.17 15.38
CA TRP A 153 -11.30 -17.77 15.32
C TRP A 153 -11.07 -17.27 13.87
N LEU A 154 -10.68 -18.16 12.95
CA LEU A 154 -10.49 -17.83 11.54
C LEU A 154 -11.81 -17.35 10.90
N HIS A 155 -12.93 -17.99 11.23
CA HIS A 155 -14.23 -17.58 10.72
C HIS A 155 -14.68 -16.22 11.25
N LEU A 156 -14.34 -15.91 12.51
CA LEU A 156 -14.67 -14.62 13.13
C LEU A 156 -13.89 -13.45 12.51
N THR A 157 -12.64 -13.68 12.16
CA THR A 157 -11.73 -12.62 11.66
C THR A 157 -11.77 -12.46 10.15
N ARG A 158 -12.28 -13.44 9.42
CA ARG A 158 -12.20 -13.46 7.95
C ARG A 158 -12.68 -12.19 7.26
N ARG A 159 -13.85 -11.66 7.63
CA ARG A 159 -14.40 -10.45 7.02
C ARG A 159 -13.53 -9.24 7.33
N TRP A 160 -13.04 -9.14 8.55
CA TRP A 160 -12.16 -8.09 9.00
C TRP A 160 -10.84 -8.10 8.23
N THR A 161 -10.22 -9.27 8.10
CA THR A 161 -8.97 -9.44 7.33
C THR A 161 -9.15 -9.03 5.87
N VAL A 162 -10.18 -9.55 5.19
CA VAL A 162 -10.41 -9.25 3.77
C VAL A 162 -10.76 -7.76 3.58
N SER A 163 -11.55 -7.16 4.49
CA SER A 163 -11.86 -5.72 4.43
C SER A 163 -10.63 -4.86 4.64
N ALA A 164 -9.82 -5.15 5.67
CA ALA A 164 -8.58 -4.42 5.95
C ALA A 164 -7.59 -4.56 4.78
N TRP A 165 -7.40 -5.76 4.25
CA TRP A 165 -6.57 -5.99 3.07
C TRP A 165 -7.09 -5.26 1.83
N GLY A 166 -8.40 -5.23 1.61
CA GLY A 166 -9.03 -4.50 0.51
C GLY A 166 -8.82 -2.99 0.62
N PHE A 167 -9.01 -2.40 1.80
CA PHE A 167 -8.72 -0.99 2.05
C PHE A 167 -7.23 -0.67 1.85
N LEU A 168 -6.33 -1.55 2.32
CA LEU A 168 -4.90 -1.38 2.13
C LEU A 168 -4.52 -1.43 0.65
N THR A 169 -5.07 -2.39 -0.11
CA THR A 169 -4.87 -2.51 -1.56
C THR A 169 -5.33 -1.24 -2.28
N PHE A 170 -6.53 -0.76 -1.95
CA PHE A 170 -7.09 0.44 -2.56
C PHE A 170 -6.32 1.69 -2.17
N GLY A 171 -5.90 1.79 -0.90
CA GLY A 171 -5.05 2.87 -0.40
C GLY A 171 -3.72 2.94 -1.14
N ILE A 172 -3.03 1.80 -1.32
CA ILE A 172 -1.75 1.74 -2.08
C ILE A 172 -1.99 2.17 -3.55
N ALA A 173 -3.04 1.69 -4.19
CA ALA A 173 -3.36 2.07 -5.58
C ALA A 173 -3.63 3.58 -5.74
N LEU A 174 -4.37 4.18 -4.79
CA LEU A 174 -4.60 5.63 -4.77
C LEU A 174 -3.31 6.42 -4.51
N GLY A 175 -2.40 5.88 -3.68
CA GLY A 175 -1.08 6.45 -3.43
C GLY A 175 -0.21 6.46 -4.68
N GLY A 176 -0.17 5.35 -5.42
CA GLY A 176 0.54 5.28 -6.69
C GLY A 176 0.00 6.26 -7.73
N TRP A 177 -1.33 6.40 -7.82
CA TRP A 177 -1.94 7.41 -8.69
C TRP A 177 -1.57 8.83 -8.24
N TRP A 178 -1.65 9.12 -6.94
CA TRP A 178 -1.28 10.42 -6.41
C TRP A 178 0.22 10.75 -6.67
N SER A 179 1.11 9.77 -6.48
CA SER A 179 2.53 9.87 -6.80
C SER A 179 2.76 10.25 -8.26
N TYR A 180 2.07 9.56 -9.19
CA TYR A 180 2.19 9.80 -10.62
C TYR A 180 1.79 11.23 -11.06
N GLU A 181 0.76 11.81 -10.42
CA GLU A 181 0.26 13.14 -10.81
C GLU A 181 0.93 14.32 -10.08
N VAL A 182 1.54 14.06 -8.92
CA VAL A 182 2.05 15.15 -8.04
C VAL A 182 3.56 15.15 -7.91
N LEU A 183 4.19 13.96 -7.95
CA LEU A 183 5.62 13.84 -7.70
C LEU A 183 6.40 13.79 -9.02
N GLY A 184 7.50 14.53 -9.10
CA GLY A 184 8.25 14.76 -10.32
C GLY A 184 9.13 13.61 -10.82
N TRP A 185 9.02 12.40 -10.28
CA TRP A 185 9.80 11.24 -10.76
C TRP A 185 9.13 10.43 -11.87
N SER A 186 8.00 10.88 -12.40
CA SER A 186 7.27 10.25 -13.53
C SER A 186 6.87 8.78 -13.35
N GLY A 187 6.58 8.35 -12.13
CA GLY A 187 6.24 6.95 -11.85
C GLY A 187 5.15 6.78 -10.80
N VAL A 188 4.51 5.61 -10.82
CA VAL A 188 3.51 5.21 -9.81
C VAL A 188 4.14 4.56 -8.58
N TRP A 189 5.45 4.23 -8.65
CA TRP A 189 6.21 3.55 -7.60
C TRP A 189 7.71 3.83 -7.73
N ALA A 190 8.35 4.24 -6.66
CA ALA A 190 9.77 4.60 -6.63
C ALA A 190 10.61 3.79 -5.62
N TRP A 191 10.04 2.75 -5.02
CA TRP A 191 10.66 2.02 -3.90
C TRP A 191 11.03 2.92 -2.71
N ASP A 192 10.32 4.03 -2.56
CA ASP A 192 10.49 4.90 -1.40
C ASP A 192 10.20 4.14 -0.10
N PRO A 193 10.94 4.39 0.99
CA PRO A 193 10.72 3.71 2.28
C PRO A 193 9.30 3.81 2.82
N VAL A 194 8.55 4.89 2.53
CA VAL A 194 7.15 5.05 2.95
C VAL A 194 6.21 4.18 2.10
N GLU A 195 6.48 4.08 0.79
CA GLU A 195 5.79 3.13 -0.10
C GLU A 195 6.02 1.70 0.38
N ASN A 196 7.29 1.33 0.63
CA ASN A 196 7.68 0.03 1.14
C ASN A 196 7.02 -0.30 2.49
N ALA A 197 6.89 0.70 3.38
CA ALA A 197 6.21 0.55 4.67
C ALA A 197 4.74 0.15 4.50
N SER A 198 4.07 0.59 3.44
CA SER A 198 2.70 0.18 3.13
C SER A 198 2.62 -1.18 2.44
N LEU A 199 3.60 -1.51 1.61
CA LEU A 199 3.68 -2.75 0.84
C LEU A 199 3.97 -3.96 1.72
N LEU A 200 4.83 -3.83 2.73
CA LEU A 200 5.24 -4.93 3.61
C LEU A 200 4.06 -5.64 4.30
N PRO A 201 3.13 -4.95 5.00
CA PRO A 201 1.96 -5.59 5.57
C PRO A 201 0.97 -6.09 4.50
N TRP A 202 0.94 -5.49 3.31
CA TRP A 202 0.15 -5.99 2.19
C TRP A 202 0.67 -7.33 1.68
N ILE A 203 1.99 -7.49 1.53
CA ILE A 203 2.63 -8.76 1.10
C ILE A 203 2.34 -9.87 2.12
N THR A 204 2.61 -9.63 3.39
CA THR A 204 2.43 -10.63 4.46
C THR A 204 0.95 -10.96 4.68
N GLY A 205 0.07 -9.96 4.60
CA GLY A 205 -1.38 -10.14 4.64
C GLY A 205 -1.91 -10.96 3.45
N THR A 206 -1.35 -10.75 2.25
CA THR A 206 -1.67 -11.53 1.05
C THR A 206 -1.23 -12.98 1.22
N ALA A 207 -0.01 -13.21 1.74
CA ALA A 207 0.47 -14.55 2.08
C ALA A 207 -0.47 -15.26 3.08
N TYR A 208 -0.92 -14.53 4.12
CA TYR A 208 -1.88 -15.05 5.08
C TYR A 208 -3.21 -15.43 4.44
N ILE A 209 -3.80 -14.59 3.58
CA ILE A 209 -5.08 -14.88 2.90
C ILE A 209 -4.98 -16.17 2.06
N HIS A 210 -3.85 -16.42 1.42
CA HIS A 210 -3.62 -17.66 0.68
C HIS A 210 -3.41 -18.86 1.60
N SER A 211 -2.61 -18.71 2.63
CA SER A 211 -2.24 -19.77 3.56
C SER A 211 -3.42 -20.24 4.41
N VAL A 212 -4.28 -19.32 4.84
CA VAL A 212 -5.47 -19.66 5.66
C VAL A 212 -6.45 -20.58 4.93
N MET A 213 -6.50 -20.53 3.59
CA MET A 213 -7.32 -21.47 2.80
C MET A 213 -6.84 -22.91 2.90
N VAL A 214 -5.53 -23.13 3.09
CA VAL A 214 -4.96 -24.46 3.32
C VAL A 214 -5.30 -24.92 4.73
N GLN A 215 -5.21 -24.04 5.73
CA GLN A 215 -5.60 -24.38 7.10
C GLN A 215 -7.09 -24.72 7.21
N GLU A 216 -7.99 -23.91 6.63
CA GLU A 216 -9.45 -24.17 6.64
C GLU A 216 -9.81 -25.52 5.99
N ARG A 217 -9.04 -25.99 5.01
CA ARG A 217 -9.35 -27.23 4.27
C ARG A 217 -8.61 -28.45 4.76
N ARG A 218 -7.44 -28.27 5.33
CA ARG A 218 -6.49 -29.33 5.63
C ARG A 218 -5.99 -29.35 7.07
N GLY A 219 -6.25 -28.32 7.85
CA GLY A 219 -5.68 -28.13 9.19
C GLY A 219 -4.16 -27.90 9.20
N LEU A 220 -3.53 -27.70 8.02
CA LEU A 220 -2.09 -27.48 7.86
C LEU A 220 -1.72 -26.00 8.03
N LEU A 221 -0.43 -25.70 8.16
CA LEU A 221 0.15 -24.35 8.18
C LEU A 221 -0.31 -23.45 9.35
N ARG A 222 -0.73 -24.02 10.49
CA ARG A 222 -1.20 -23.26 11.66
C ARG A 222 -0.16 -22.28 12.19
N VAL A 223 1.08 -22.74 12.43
CA VAL A 223 2.21 -21.90 12.88
C VAL A 223 2.44 -20.77 11.88
N TRP A 224 2.48 -21.12 10.60
CA TRP A 224 2.72 -20.18 9.50
C TRP A 224 1.67 -19.07 9.47
N ASN A 225 0.40 -19.42 9.58
CA ASN A 225 -0.72 -18.47 9.54
C ASN A 225 -0.70 -17.50 10.71
N VAL A 226 -0.48 -18.01 11.92
CA VAL A 226 -0.34 -17.16 13.10
C VAL A 226 0.86 -16.23 12.95
N SER A 227 2.02 -16.75 12.51
CA SER A 227 3.24 -15.94 12.28
C SER A 227 3.04 -14.87 11.22
N LEU A 228 2.41 -15.19 10.09
CA LEU A 228 2.11 -14.20 9.03
C LEU A 228 1.20 -13.08 9.53
N LEU A 229 0.19 -13.41 10.32
CA LEU A 229 -0.74 -12.41 10.82
C LEU A 229 -0.10 -11.49 11.86
N ILE A 230 0.72 -12.06 12.75
CA ILE A 230 1.54 -11.30 13.70
C ILE A 230 2.54 -10.42 12.94
N ALA A 231 3.24 -10.97 11.94
CA ALA A 231 4.15 -10.19 11.10
C ALA A 231 3.41 -9.05 10.39
N THR A 232 2.23 -9.31 9.82
CA THR A 232 1.42 -8.28 9.15
C THR A 232 1.14 -7.10 10.07
N PHE A 233 0.65 -7.35 11.29
CA PHE A 233 0.38 -6.28 12.24
C PHE A 233 1.68 -5.62 12.77
N SER A 234 2.70 -6.40 13.11
CA SER A 234 3.99 -5.86 13.55
C SER A 234 4.60 -4.93 12.50
N LEU A 235 4.47 -5.28 11.21
CA LEU A 235 4.94 -4.45 10.10
C LEU A 235 4.11 -3.15 9.93
N THR A 236 2.85 -3.10 10.36
CA THR A 236 2.11 -1.83 10.41
C THR A 236 2.69 -0.89 11.48
N ILE A 237 3.09 -1.42 12.63
CA ILE A 237 3.73 -0.61 13.69
C ILE A 237 5.14 -0.19 13.28
N LEU A 238 5.93 -1.11 12.70
CA LEU A 238 7.25 -0.77 12.15
C LEU A 238 7.13 0.27 11.03
N GLY A 239 6.18 0.12 10.13
CA GLY A 239 5.93 1.10 9.08
C GLY A 239 5.52 2.47 9.63
N THR A 240 4.73 2.52 10.70
CA THR A 240 4.41 3.77 11.39
C THR A 240 5.66 4.38 12.02
N PHE A 241 6.56 3.57 12.59
CA PHE A 241 7.88 4.01 13.04
C PHE A 241 8.68 4.62 11.89
N LEU A 242 8.85 3.91 10.78
CA LEU A 242 9.63 4.35 9.63
C LEU A 242 9.12 5.69 9.04
N THR A 243 7.81 5.88 9.03
CA THR A 243 7.17 7.05 8.41
C THR A 243 7.03 8.26 9.34
N ARG A 244 7.15 8.07 10.67
CA ARG A 244 6.82 9.12 11.67
C ARG A 244 7.96 9.44 12.63
N SER A 245 9.07 8.71 12.62
CA SER A 245 10.23 8.99 13.48
C SER A 245 11.22 9.99 12.90
N GLY A 246 11.09 10.34 11.62
CA GLY A 246 12.09 11.19 10.94
C GLY A 246 13.41 10.50 10.64
N VAL A 247 13.55 9.19 10.93
CA VAL A 247 14.81 8.46 10.72
C VAL A 247 15.11 8.13 9.25
N LEU A 248 14.15 8.32 8.36
CA LEU A 248 14.33 8.05 6.92
C LEU A 248 14.23 9.33 6.11
N ASN A 249 15.19 9.53 5.21
CA ASN A 249 15.10 10.52 4.15
C ASN A 249 14.08 10.03 3.11
N SER A 250 12.89 10.60 3.13
CA SER A 250 11.83 10.32 2.17
C SER A 250 11.09 11.59 1.82
N VAL A 251 10.70 11.73 0.56
CA VAL A 251 9.82 12.82 0.10
C VAL A 251 8.42 12.74 0.71
N HIS A 252 8.06 11.60 1.28
CA HIS A 252 6.81 11.35 2.01
C HIS A 252 6.96 11.51 3.54
N ALA A 253 8.16 11.79 4.05
CA ALA A 253 8.39 12.07 5.47
C ALA A 253 8.04 13.53 5.77
N PHE A 254 6.83 13.78 6.23
CA PHE A 254 6.33 15.16 6.49
C PHE A 254 6.53 15.61 7.94
N SER A 255 7.22 14.83 8.78
CA SER A 255 7.46 15.19 10.18
C SER A 255 8.63 14.43 10.79
N GLU A 256 9.48 15.15 11.49
CA GLU A 256 10.46 14.61 12.44
C GLU A 256 9.83 14.63 13.84
N SER A 257 10.05 13.58 14.65
CA SER A 257 9.41 13.52 15.96
C SER A 257 10.05 12.53 16.94
N ASP A 258 9.85 12.80 18.22
CA ASP A 258 10.34 11.98 19.34
C ASP A 258 9.50 10.72 19.61
N ILE A 259 8.53 10.38 18.75
CA ILE A 259 7.73 9.15 18.96
C ILE A 259 8.42 7.87 18.48
N GLY A 260 9.54 8.00 17.78
CA GLY A 260 10.30 6.85 17.26
C GLY A 260 10.59 5.78 18.32
N PRO A 261 11.20 6.11 19.45
CA PRO A 261 11.47 5.16 20.53
C PRO A 261 10.22 4.44 21.06
N TRP A 262 9.09 5.15 21.18
CA TRP A 262 7.82 4.58 21.64
C TRP A 262 7.27 3.54 20.67
N LEU A 263 7.30 3.84 19.38
CA LEU A 263 6.84 2.92 18.34
C LEU A 263 7.76 1.71 18.21
N LEU A 264 9.06 1.90 18.31
CA LEU A 264 10.04 0.81 18.29
C LEU A 264 9.89 -0.11 19.52
N ALA A 265 9.68 0.46 20.71
CA ALA A 265 9.40 -0.29 21.91
C ALA A 265 8.09 -1.10 21.80
N ALA A 266 7.03 -0.51 21.24
CA ALA A 266 5.78 -1.21 20.99
C ALA A 266 5.96 -2.34 19.97
N PHE A 267 6.67 -2.10 18.86
CA PHE A 267 7.01 -3.13 17.88
C PHE A 267 7.75 -4.30 18.56
N ALA A 268 8.81 -4.00 19.32
CA ALA A 268 9.57 -5.03 20.03
C ALA A 268 8.70 -5.80 21.03
N ALA A 269 7.86 -5.11 21.81
CA ALA A 269 6.94 -5.75 22.75
C ALA A 269 5.94 -6.68 22.05
N ILE A 270 5.33 -6.26 20.94
CA ILE A 270 4.41 -7.07 20.15
C ILE A 270 5.11 -8.32 19.63
N VAL A 271 6.31 -8.18 19.06
CA VAL A 271 7.08 -9.31 18.52
C VAL A 271 7.46 -10.28 19.65
N VAL A 272 8.03 -9.79 20.74
CA VAL A 272 8.46 -10.63 21.87
C VAL A 272 7.30 -11.37 22.51
N VAL A 273 6.21 -10.66 22.84
CA VAL A 273 5.00 -11.29 23.42
C VAL A 273 4.44 -12.35 22.49
N SER A 274 4.37 -12.06 21.21
CA SER A 274 3.85 -13.01 20.21
C SER A 274 4.73 -14.25 20.08
N LEU A 275 6.05 -14.08 20.02
CA LEU A 275 7.00 -15.20 19.95
C LEU A 275 6.94 -16.07 21.22
N VAL A 276 6.82 -15.47 22.41
CA VAL A 276 6.64 -16.21 23.65
C VAL A 276 5.39 -17.08 23.58
N PHE A 277 4.24 -16.53 23.15
CA PHE A 277 3.02 -17.32 23.05
C PHE A 277 3.07 -18.39 21.94
N ILE A 278 3.71 -18.10 20.80
CA ILE A 278 3.95 -19.14 19.77
C ILE A 278 4.79 -20.28 20.35
N PHE A 279 5.85 -19.96 21.10
CA PHE A 279 6.70 -20.96 21.74
C PHE A 279 5.92 -21.79 22.76
N LEU A 280 5.18 -21.14 23.68
CA LEU A 280 4.37 -21.81 24.71
C LEU A 280 3.26 -22.69 24.13
N ARG A 281 2.78 -22.40 22.94
CA ARG A 281 1.70 -23.12 22.25
C ARG A 281 2.18 -23.99 21.07
N GLY A 282 3.49 -24.16 20.94
CA GLY A 282 4.12 -24.83 19.79
C GLY A 282 3.53 -26.22 19.49
N ASP A 283 3.29 -27.04 20.53
CA ASP A 283 2.71 -28.38 20.36
C ASP A 283 1.24 -28.33 19.87
N GLN A 284 0.46 -27.38 20.34
CA GLN A 284 -0.93 -27.19 19.91
C GLN A 284 -1.03 -26.63 18.47
N LEU A 285 0.01 -25.92 18.01
CA LEU A 285 0.10 -25.40 16.65
C LEU A 285 0.56 -26.45 15.64
N ARG A 286 1.13 -27.57 16.08
CA ARG A 286 1.53 -28.64 15.17
C ARG A 286 0.33 -29.19 14.42
N ALA A 287 0.50 -29.41 13.14
CA ALA A 287 -0.50 -30.05 12.30
C ALA A 287 -0.22 -31.56 12.20
N ASP A 288 -1.25 -32.38 12.28
CA ASP A 288 -1.13 -33.86 12.20
C ASP A 288 -0.82 -34.35 10.78
N GLY A 289 -0.91 -33.48 9.78
CA GLY A 289 -0.68 -33.79 8.37
C GLY A 289 0.53 -33.06 7.80
N ARG A 290 0.93 -33.49 6.61
CA ARG A 290 1.99 -32.86 5.81
C ARG A 290 1.51 -32.62 4.38
N VAL A 291 2.20 -31.74 3.66
CA VAL A 291 2.00 -31.57 2.22
C VAL A 291 2.62 -32.78 1.53
N GLU A 292 1.80 -33.55 0.82
CA GLU A 292 2.20 -34.83 0.22
C GLU A 292 3.03 -34.64 -1.05
N THR A 293 2.69 -33.62 -1.86
CA THR A 293 3.37 -33.31 -3.12
C THR A 293 3.34 -31.80 -3.42
N LEU A 294 4.41 -31.29 -4.00
CA LEU A 294 4.47 -29.91 -4.49
C LEU A 294 3.57 -29.67 -5.72
N PHE A 295 3.27 -30.72 -6.48
CA PHE A 295 2.37 -30.68 -7.64
C PHE A 295 0.89 -30.79 -7.25
N SER A 296 0.55 -30.29 -6.09
CA SER A 296 -0.79 -30.14 -5.57
C SER A 296 -1.13 -28.67 -5.33
N ARG A 297 -2.39 -28.36 -5.13
CA ARG A 297 -2.80 -26.99 -4.80
C ARG A 297 -2.23 -26.54 -3.46
N GLU A 298 -2.13 -27.43 -2.49
CA GLU A 298 -1.48 -27.18 -1.19
C GLU A 298 0.01 -26.85 -1.35
N GLY A 299 0.71 -27.63 -2.19
CA GLY A 299 2.11 -27.39 -2.52
C GLY A 299 2.32 -26.03 -3.20
N ALA A 300 1.46 -25.69 -4.16
CA ALA A 300 1.52 -24.38 -4.82
C ALA A 300 1.30 -23.22 -3.83
N TYR A 301 0.39 -23.33 -2.87
CA TYR A 301 0.20 -22.33 -1.82
C TYR A 301 1.42 -22.23 -0.89
N LEU A 302 2.06 -23.36 -0.56
CA LEU A 302 3.27 -23.35 0.26
C LEU A 302 4.41 -22.60 -0.47
N VAL A 303 4.66 -22.93 -1.74
CA VAL A 303 5.68 -22.23 -2.56
C VAL A 303 5.37 -20.75 -2.69
N ASN A 304 4.10 -20.40 -2.95
CA ASN A 304 3.65 -19.01 -3.01
C ASN A 304 3.91 -18.26 -1.69
N ASN A 305 3.66 -18.89 -0.55
CA ASN A 305 3.92 -18.28 0.76
C ASN A 305 5.42 -18.05 1.01
N VAL A 306 6.27 -18.99 0.59
CA VAL A 306 7.73 -18.80 0.67
C VAL A 306 8.17 -17.63 -0.22
N LEU A 307 7.63 -17.52 -1.43
CA LEU A 307 7.94 -16.39 -2.32
C LEU A 307 7.50 -15.05 -1.73
N PHE A 308 6.30 -14.98 -1.14
CA PHE A 308 5.87 -13.77 -0.43
C PHE A 308 6.76 -13.43 0.77
N ALA A 309 7.20 -14.45 1.53
CA ALA A 309 8.11 -14.24 2.66
C ALA A 309 9.47 -13.72 2.19
N VAL A 310 10.04 -14.28 1.12
CA VAL A 310 11.29 -13.81 0.51
C VAL A 310 11.11 -12.41 -0.05
N PHE A 311 10.00 -12.13 -0.72
CA PHE A 311 9.68 -10.78 -1.22
C PHE A 311 9.62 -9.77 -0.06
N ALA A 312 8.86 -10.05 0.99
CA ALA A 312 8.77 -9.20 2.17
C ALA A 312 10.15 -8.99 2.83
N PHE A 313 10.97 -10.04 2.90
CA PHE A 313 12.32 -9.95 3.45
C PHE A 313 13.23 -9.03 2.61
N VAL A 314 13.21 -9.16 1.28
CA VAL A 314 13.99 -8.29 0.38
C VAL A 314 13.59 -6.82 0.55
N VAL A 315 12.28 -6.55 0.55
CA VAL A 315 11.77 -5.17 0.72
C VAL A 315 12.12 -4.63 2.10
N LEU A 316 11.92 -5.43 3.16
CA LEU A 316 12.27 -5.03 4.53
C LEU A 316 13.76 -4.75 4.66
N LEU A 317 14.61 -5.65 4.15
CA LEU A 317 16.07 -5.49 4.21
C LEU A 317 16.51 -4.21 3.50
N GLY A 318 16.07 -3.99 2.26
CA GLY A 318 16.42 -2.78 1.50
C GLY A 318 15.94 -1.50 2.17
N THR A 319 14.79 -1.54 2.85
CA THR A 319 14.22 -0.38 3.53
C THR A 319 14.92 -0.07 4.86
N VAL A 320 15.30 -1.09 5.63
CA VAL A 320 15.91 -0.92 6.96
C VAL A 320 17.44 -0.84 6.89
N PHE A 321 18.05 -1.35 5.83
CA PHE A 321 19.52 -1.39 5.68
C PHE A 321 20.19 0.00 5.81
N PRO A 322 19.66 1.09 5.23
CA PRO A 322 20.20 2.45 5.44
C PRO A 322 20.29 2.82 6.91
N LEU A 323 19.27 2.50 7.71
CA LEU A 323 19.25 2.80 9.15
C LEU A 323 20.32 2.02 9.92
N ILE A 324 20.53 0.77 9.55
CA ILE A 324 21.56 -0.08 10.18
C ILE A 324 22.96 0.50 9.89
N VAL A 325 23.21 0.90 8.64
CA VAL A 325 24.49 1.50 8.25
C VAL A 325 24.70 2.84 8.96
N GLU A 326 23.67 3.68 9.03
CA GLU A 326 23.74 4.97 9.71
C GLU A 326 24.02 4.78 11.22
N ALA A 327 23.35 3.85 11.87
CA ALA A 327 23.55 3.55 13.30
C ALA A 327 24.97 3.02 13.61
N ILE A 328 25.58 2.24 12.70
CA ILE A 328 26.88 1.60 12.94
C ILE A 328 28.03 2.47 12.43
N GLN A 329 27.87 3.09 11.25
CA GLN A 329 28.94 3.79 10.52
C GLN A 329 28.79 5.31 10.54
N GLN A 330 27.72 5.86 11.10
CA GLN A 330 27.39 7.30 11.08
C GLN A 330 27.42 7.88 9.65
N ARG A 331 27.06 7.06 8.66
CA ARG A 331 27.06 7.39 7.25
C ARG A 331 25.68 7.15 6.66
N GLN A 332 25.11 8.17 6.04
CA GLN A 332 23.85 8.05 5.31
C GLN A 332 24.09 7.42 3.93
N ILE A 333 23.31 6.41 3.63
CA ILE A 333 23.26 5.74 2.33
C ILE A 333 21.81 5.62 1.88
N VAL A 334 21.62 5.45 0.57
CA VAL A 334 20.31 5.20 -0.03
C VAL A 334 20.37 3.87 -0.78
N VAL A 335 19.36 3.03 -0.58
CA VAL A 335 19.15 1.82 -1.38
C VAL A 335 18.17 2.19 -2.49
N GLY A 336 18.67 2.27 -3.72
CA GLY A 336 17.88 2.70 -4.87
C GLY A 336 17.10 1.58 -5.54
N GLU A 337 16.27 1.97 -6.51
CA GLU A 337 15.43 1.12 -7.35
C GLU A 337 16.16 -0.11 -7.93
N PRO A 338 17.41 -0.02 -8.44
CA PRO A 338 18.10 -1.19 -9.02
C PRO A 338 18.30 -2.37 -8.06
N PHE A 339 18.39 -2.12 -6.75
CA PHE A 339 18.47 -3.19 -5.75
C PHE A 339 17.15 -3.94 -5.68
N PHE A 340 16.06 -3.20 -5.53
CA PHE A 340 14.72 -3.78 -5.41
C PHE A 340 14.34 -4.52 -6.69
N ASP A 341 14.47 -3.91 -7.85
CA ASP A 341 14.07 -4.50 -9.12
C ASP A 341 14.85 -5.78 -9.44
N ARG A 342 16.14 -5.78 -9.21
CA ARG A 342 16.98 -6.96 -9.47
C ARG A 342 16.54 -8.20 -8.68
N LEU A 343 16.01 -8.00 -7.47
CA LEU A 343 15.60 -9.09 -6.59
C LEU A 343 14.09 -9.38 -6.69
N THR A 344 13.26 -8.35 -6.83
CA THR A 344 11.80 -8.53 -6.79
C THR A 344 11.19 -8.93 -8.13
N VAL A 345 11.78 -8.50 -9.27
CA VAL A 345 11.27 -8.88 -10.60
C VAL A 345 11.30 -10.41 -10.82
N PRO A 346 12.40 -11.14 -10.56
CA PRO A 346 12.38 -12.60 -10.67
C PRO A 346 11.36 -13.28 -9.76
N ILE A 347 11.19 -12.76 -8.54
CA ILE A 347 10.18 -13.26 -7.59
C ILE A 347 8.78 -13.02 -8.17
N GLY A 348 8.48 -11.82 -8.65
CA GLY A 348 7.20 -11.46 -9.25
C GLY A 348 6.87 -12.31 -10.49
N LEU A 349 7.84 -12.54 -11.37
CA LEU A 349 7.66 -13.42 -12.53
C LEU A 349 7.36 -14.87 -12.10
N THR A 350 8.05 -15.36 -11.07
CA THR A 350 7.78 -16.70 -10.51
C THR A 350 6.38 -16.77 -9.89
N MET A 351 5.93 -15.71 -9.22
CA MET A 351 4.57 -15.62 -8.67
C MET A 351 3.51 -15.61 -9.79
N LEU A 352 3.72 -14.87 -10.89
CA LEU A 352 2.85 -14.91 -12.07
C LEU A 352 2.78 -16.33 -12.67
N PHE A 353 3.90 -17.04 -12.74
CA PHE A 353 3.93 -18.43 -13.18
C PHE A 353 3.07 -19.32 -12.27
N ILE A 354 3.24 -19.21 -10.95
CA ILE A 354 2.43 -19.99 -9.99
C ILE A 354 0.97 -19.60 -10.08
N MET A 355 0.66 -18.33 -10.32
CA MET A 355 -0.72 -17.85 -10.51
C MET A 355 -1.38 -18.47 -11.76
N ALA A 356 -0.60 -18.79 -12.81
CA ALA A 356 -1.09 -19.54 -13.97
C ALA A 356 -1.32 -21.02 -13.64
N VAL A 357 -0.46 -21.62 -12.83
CA VAL A 357 -0.42 -23.08 -12.56
C VAL A 357 -1.36 -23.50 -11.43
N ALA A 358 -1.35 -22.79 -10.30
CA ALA A 358 -2.08 -23.20 -9.08
C ALA A 358 -3.59 -23.42 -9.26
N PRO A 359 -4.34 -22.63 -10.05
CA PRO A 359 -5.79 -22.84 -10.24
C PRO A 359 -6.15 -24.16 -10.94
N VAL A 360 -5.22 -24.74 -11.70
CA VAL A 360 -5.45 -25.97 -12.46
C VAL A 360 -5.00 -27.23 -11.71
N LEU A 361 -4.23 -27.08 -10.64
CA LEU A 361 -3.80 -28.18 -9.79
C LEU A 361 -4.96 -28.77 -8.94
N PRO A 362 -4.97 -30.08 -8.70
CA PRO A 362 -5.94 -30.72 -7.80
C PRO A 362 -5.55 -30.49 -6.33
N TRP A 363 -6.52 -30.72 -5.44
CA TRP A 363 -6.29 -30.87 -4.01
C TRP A 363 -5.94 -32.31 -3.67
N ARG A 364 -5.00 -32.55 -2.75
CA ARG A 364 -4.64 -33.88 -2.20
C ARG A 364 -4.11 -34.90 -3.20
N ARG A 365 -3.85 -34.52 -4.42
CA ARG A 365 -3.40 -35.44 -5.47
C ARG A 365 -2.27 -34.82 -6.26
N ASP A 366 -1.40 -35.67 -6.75
CA ASP A 366 -0.40 -35.26 -7.75
C ASP A 366 -1.11 -34.86 -9.04
N GLY A 367 -0.77 -33.69 -9.54
CA GLY A 367 -1.41 -33.12 -10.74
C GLY A 367 -0.57 -33.27 -12.01
N ARG A 368 0.62 -33.88 -11.93
CA ARG A 368 1.57 -33.95 -13.06
C ARG A 368 0.97 -34.50 -14.34
N ASP A 369 0.24 -35.61 -14.24
CA ASP A 369 -0.32 -36.31 -15.41
C ASP A 369 -1.35 -35.48 -16.21
N THR A 370 -2.03 -34.54 -15.56
CA THR A 370 -3.06 -33.72 -16.18
C THR A 370 -2.66 -32.26 -16.40
N LEU A 371 -1.48 -31.89 -15.90
CA LEU A 371 -1.04 -30.49 -15.86
C LEU A 371 -0.82 -29.94 -17.27
N SER A 372 -0.13 -30.68 -18.14
CA SER A 372 0.15 -30.27 -19.52
C SER A 372 -1.13 -30.00 -20.32
N GLN A 373 -2.12 -30.89 -20.23
CA GLN A 373 -3.41 -30.73 -20.92
C GLN A 373 -4.21 -29.54 -20.40
N ARG A 374 -4.10 -29.25 -19.09
CA ARG A 374 -4.84 -28.14 -18.48
C ARG A 374 -4.17 -26.80 -18.71
N LEU A 375 -2.85 -26.76 -18.84
CA LEU A 375 -2.08 -25.56 -19.08
C LEU A 375 -1.92 -25.20 -20.57
N LEU A 376 -2.17 -26.13 -21.49
CA LEU A 376 -1.97 -25.88 -22.93
C LEU A 376 -2.72 -24.62 -23.42
N GLY A 377 -4.01 -24.49 -23.12
CA GLY A 377 -4.78 -23.31 -23.51
C GLY A 377 -4.24 -22.00 -22.90
N PRO A 378 -4.07 -21.91 -21.58
CA PRO A 378 -3.39 -20.78 -20.94
C PRO A 378 -2.01 -20.46 -21.53
N ALA A 379 -1.17 -21.47 -21.78
CA ALA A 379 0.16 -21.27 -22.36
C ALA A 379 0.11 -20.73 -23.79
N VAL A 380 -0.79 -21.25 -24.63
CA VAL A 380 -1.01 -20.73 -25.99
C VAL A 380 -1.48 -19.27 -25.94
N PHE A 381 -2.37 -18.93 -25.00
CA PHE A 381 -2.81 -17.55 -24.83
C PHE A 381 -1.66 -16.64 -24.39
N GLY A 382 -0.82 -17.08 -23.44
CA GLY A 382 0.38 -16.35 -23.04
C GLY A 382 1.39 -16.17 -24.18
N ALA A 383 1.61 -17.21 -24.99
CA ALA A 383 2.48 -17.13 -26.17
C ALA A 383 1.91 -16.15 -27.23
N ALA A 384 0.60 -16.13 -27.43
CA ALA A 384 -0.05 -15.16 -28.30
C ALA A 384 0.12 -13.72 -27.79
N CYS A 385 0.02 -13.49 -26.48
CA CYS A 385 0.29 -12.19 -25.87
C CYS A 385 1.74 -11.73 -26.14
N ILE A 386 2.73 -12.62 -26.00
CA ILE A 386 4.14 -12.31 -26.34
C ILE A 386 4.25 -11.96 -27.83
N ALA A 387 3.71 -12.78 -28.71
CA ALA A 387 3.79 -12.56 -30.16
C ALA A 387 3.18 -11.20 -30.55
N ILE A 388 2.00 -10.89 -30.04
CA ILE A 388 1.34 -9.60 -30.27
C ILE A 388 2.21 -8.44 -29.75
N SER A 389 2.77 -8.58 -28.54
CA SER A 389 3.60 -7.53 -27.93
C SER A 389 4.87 -7.27 -28.75
N LEU A 390 5.49 -8.31 -29.29
CA LEU A 390 6.65 -8.18 -30.18
C LEU A 390 6.29 -7.47 -31.49
N LEU A 391 5.13 -7.78 -32.08
CA LEU A 391 4.63 -7.11 -33.30
C LEU A 391 4.34 -5.62 -33.09
N VAL A 392 3.96 -5.23 -31.86
CA VAL A 392 3.72 -3.83 -31.47
C VAL A 392 5.00 -3.12 -31.06
N GLY A 393 6.15 -3.84 -30.99
CA GLY A 393 7.45 -3.26 -30.70
C GLY A 393 7.88 -3.33 -29.24
N ALA A 394 7.26 -4.19 -28.43
CA ALA A 394 7.71 -4.43 -27.07
C ALA A 394 9.13 -5.01 -27.04
N SER A 395 9.93 -4.58 -26.09
CA SER A 395 11.33 -4.98 -25.93
C SER A 395 11.64 -5.33 -24.47
N GLY A 396 12.75 -6.03 -24.26
CA GLY A 396 13.21 -6.44 -22.94
C GLY A 396 12.68 -7.82 -22.51
N LEU A 397 13.56 -8.63 -21.90
CA LEU A 397 13.19 -10.00 -21.50
C LEU A 397 12.16 -10.00 -20.36
N ALA A 398 12.37 -9.20 -19.30
CA ALA A 398 11.49 -9.20 -18.14
C ALA A 398 10.06 -8.74 -18.50
N PRO A 399 9.83 -7.65 -19.26
CA PRO A 399 8.50 -7.27 -19.74
C PRO A 399 7.83 -8.36 -20.59
N LEU A 400 8.54 -8.97 -21.52
CA LEU A 400 7.98 -10.03 -22.37
C LEU A 400 7.58 -11.27 -21.56
N PHE A 401 8.39 -11.68 -20.57
CA PHE A 401 8.03 -12.75 -19.65
C PHE A 401 6.82 -12.36 -18.78
N ALA A 402 6.77 -11.13 -18.28
CA ALA A 402 5.62 -10.66 -17.49
C ALA A 402 4.32 -10.67 -18.29
N ILE A 403 4.35 -10.20 -19.56
CA ILE A 403 3.20 -10.23 -20.45
C ILE A 403 2.78 -11.67 -20.77
N GLY A 404 3.73 -12.54 -21.07
CA GLY A 404 3.44 -13.95 -21.40
C GLY A 404 2.89 -14.73 -20.22
N LEU A 405 3.53 -14.62 -19.06
CA LEU A 405 3.08 -15.29 -17.83
C LEU A 405 1.77 -14.69 -17.31
N GLY A 406 1.62 -13.36 -17.41
CA GLY A 406 0.37 -12.67 -17.10
C GLY A 406 -0.78 -13.13 -18.00
N GLY A 407 -0.53 -13.26 -19.32
CA GLY A 407 -1.48 -13.82 -20.28
C GLY A 407 -1.88 -15.25 -19.91
N ALA A 408 -0.91 -16.12 -19.60
CA ALA A 408 -1.19 -17.48 -19.16
C ALA A 408 -1.98 -17.54 -17.85
N ALA A 409 -1.64 -16.69 -16.88
CA ALA A 409 -2.37 -16.58 -15.62
C ALA A 409 -3.81 -16.07 -15.82
N ALA A 410 -3.99 -15.05 -16.67
CA ALA A 410 -5.32 -14.56 -17.07
C ALA A 410 -6.14 -15.64 -17.77
N GLY A 411 -5.55 -16.39 -18.70
CA GLY A 411 -6.19 -17.53 -19.36
C GLY A 411 -6.65 -18.61 -18.37
N SER A 412 -5.85 -18.91 -17.34
CA SER A 412 -6.23 -19.85 -16.27
C SER A 412 -7.38 -19.32 -15.42
N ALA A 413 -7.34 -18.03 -15.04
CA ALA A 413 -8.38 -17.38 -14.23
C ALA A 413 -9.70 -17.29 -15.00
N VAL A 414 -9.68 -16.85 -16.26
CA VAL A 414 -10.85 -16.77 -17.12
C VAL A 414 -11.47 -18.16 -17.35
N ARG A 415 -10.65 -19.18 -17.63
CA ARG A 415 -11.13 -20.55 -17.75
C ARG A 415 -11.86 -21.03 -16.49
N HIS A 416 -11.33 -20.70 -15.31
CA HIS A 416 -11.96 -21.04 -14.04
C HIS A 416 -13.32 -20.33 -13.88
N LEU A 417 -13.36 -19.03 -14.08
CA LEU A 417 -14.58 -18.21 -14.00
C LEU A 417 -15.63 -18.66 -15.02
N TRP A 418 -15.22 -18.93 -16.26
CA TRP A 418 -16.11 -19.41 -17.31
C TRP A 418 -16.83 -20.72 -16.90
N ARG A 419 -16.11 -21.67 -16.32
CA ARG A 419 -16.70 -22.91 -15.82
C ARG A 419 -17.69 -22.64 -14.67
N ALA A 420 -17.36 -21.74 -13.77
CA ALA A 420 -18.22 -21.35 -12.66
C ALA A 420 -19.51 -20.66 -13.16
N VAL A 421 -19.39 -19.75 -14.12
CA VAL A 421 -20.53 -19.03 -14.72
C VAL A 421 -21.45 -19.98 -15.50
N ARG A 422 -20.90 -20.94 -16.23
CA ARG A 422 -21.71 -21.97 -16.93
C ARG A 422 -22.61 -22.76 -15.99
N VAL A 423 -22.13 -23.00 -14.75
CA VAL A 423 -22.89 -23.79 -13.74
C VAL A 423 -23.77 -22.90 -12.87
N GLN A 424 -23.27 -21.72 -12.47
CA GLN A 424 -23.89 -20.86 -11.44
C GLN A 424 -24.46 -19.55 -12.01
N ARG A 425 -24.42 -19.35 -13.34
CA ARG A 425 -24.78 -18.09 -14.02
C ARG A 425 -23.98 -16.91 -13.44
N LEU A 426 -24.58 -15.73 -13.28
CA LEU A 426 -23.91 -14.54 -12.74
C LEU A 426 -23.36 -14.74 -11.30
N ARG A 427 -23.92 -15.66 -10.53
CA ARG A 427 -23.36 -16.03 -9.21
C ARG A 427 -21.98 -16.68 -9.31
N GLY A 428 -21.61 -17.17 -10.48
CA GLY A 428 -20.27 -17.71 -10.76
C GLY A 428 -19.14 -16.66 -10.68
N PHE A 429 -19.43 -15.36 -10.70
CA PHE A 429 -18.42 -14.31 -10.47
C PHE A 429 -18.18 -14.01 -8.98
N VAL A 430 -19.10 -14.36 -8.10
CA VAL A 430 -19.06 -14.05 -6.68
C VAL A 430 -18.86 -15.32 -5.85
N GLY A 431 -18.41 -15.14 -4.61
CA GLY A 431 -18.16 -16.22 -3.68
C GLY A 431 -16.67 -16.50 -3.48
N ARG A 432 -16.40 -17.38 -2.50
CA ARG A 432 -15.05 -17.57 -1.96
C ARG A 432 -13.98 -17.98 -2.98
N ALA A 433 -14.33 -18.87 -3.90
CA ALA A 433 -13.37 -19.38 -4.89
C ALA A 433 -13.27 -18.47 -6.12
N ASN A 434 -14.35 -17.84 -6.51
CA ASN A 434 -14.46 -17.12 -7.78
C ASN A 434 -14.07 -15.64 -7.63
N GLY A 435 -14.44 -15.00 -6.51
CA GLY A 435 -14.02 -13.62 -6.21
C GLY A 435 -12.49 -13.48 -6.19
N GLY A 436 -11.76 -14.48 -5.68
CA GLY A 436 -10.31 -14.50 -5.75
C GLY A 436 -9.76 -14.49 -7.18
N MET A 437 -10.44 -15.16 -8.14
CA MET A 437 -10.01 -15.12 -9.55
C MET A 437 -10.25 -13.75 -10.20
N VAL A 438 -11.30 -13.03 -9.80
CA VAL A 438 -11.53 -11.65 -10.25
C VAL A 438 -10.42 -10.73 -9.73
N VAL A 439 -10.04 -10.87 -8.46
CA VAL A 439 -8.91 -10.12 -7.86
C VAL A 439 -7.60 -10.47 -8.59
N HIS A 440 -7.36 -11.75 -8.89
CA HIS A 440 -6.18 -12.18 -9.65
C HIS A 440 -6.12 -11.52 -11.02
N LEU A 441 -7.24 -11.40 -11.75
CA LEU A 441 -7.27 -10.67 -13.03
C LEU A 441 -6.86 -9.21 -12.87
N GLY A 442 -7.30 -8.54 -11.79
CA GLY A 442 -6.87 -7.17 -11.47
C GLY A 442 -5.37 -7.07 -11.19
N VAL A 443 -4.82 -7.97 -10.37
CA VAL A 443 -3.37 -8.01 -10.06
C VAL A 443 -2.55 -8.31 -11.32
N ILE A 444 -2.97 -9.28 -12.14
CA ILE A 444 -2.33 -9.59 -13.42
C ILE A 444 -2.32 -8.36 -14.32
N PHE A 445 -3.45 -7.65 -14.43
CA PHE A 445 -3.54 -6.43 -15.22
C PHE A 445 -2.53 -5.37 -14.76
N ILE A 446 -2.42 -5.14 -13.45
CA ILE A 446 -1.43 -4.20 -12.87
C ILE A 446 -0.01 -4.65 -13.21
N CYS A 447 0.34 -5.92 -12.98
CA CYS A 447 1.68 -6.44 -13.28
C CYS A 447 2.04 -6.31 -14.77
N VAL A 448 1.09 -6.61 -15.66
CA VAL A 448 1.30 -6.48 -17.11
C VAL A 448 1.39 -5.01 -17.52
N ALA A 449 0.58 -4.13 -16.93
CA ALA A 449 0.63 -2.70 -17.21
C ALA A 449 1.97 -2.07 -16.78
N LEU A 450 2.48 -2.41 -15.60
CA LEU A 450 3.81 -1.97 -15.13
C LEU A 450 4.92 -2.50 -16.04
N ALA A 451 4.86 -3.76 -16.46
CA ALA A 451 5.82 -4.33 -17.38
C ALA A 451 5.76 -3.69 -18.77
N ALA A 452 4.56 -3.39 -19.26
CA ALA A 452 4.36 -2.67 -20.52
C ALA A 452 4.89 -1.23 -20.41
N SER A 453 4.60 -0.53 -19.32
CA SER A 453 5.15 0.80 -19.06
C SER A 453 6.66 0.79 -19.18
N ASN A 454 7.36 -0.10 -18.47
CA ASN A 454 8.82 -0.21 -18.54
C ASN A 454 9.35 -0.56 -19.94
N SER A 455 8.56 -1.27 -20.75
CA SER A 455 8.96 -1.67 -22.11
C SER A 455 8.81 -0.54 -23.13
N PHE A 456 7.78 0.30 -22.98
CA PHE A 456 7.39 1.30 -23.98
C PHE A 456 7.73 2.74 -23.58
N THR A 457 8.11 3.01 -22.33
CA THR A 457 8.49 4.35 -21.89
C THR A 457 9.71 4.85 -22.66
N ARG A 458 9.63 6.07 -23.15
CA ARG A 458 10.72 6.81 -23.79
C ARG A 458 10.84 8.15 -23.06
N SER A 459 12.05 8.59 -22.77
CA SER A 459 12.32 9.87 -22.12
C SER A 459 13.44 10.60 -22.87
N GLN A 460 13.33 11.92 -22.94
CA GLN A 460 14.37 12.78 -23.48
C GLN A 460 14.30 14.15 -22.79
N GLU A 461 15.44 14.71 -22.46
CA GLU A 461 15.55 16.11 -22.06
C GLU A 461 15.71 16.98 -23.29
N ILE A 462 14.94 18.05 -23.38
CA ILE A 462 14.93 18.97 -24.51
C ILE A 462 14.89 20.40 -23.97
N ASP A 463 15.89 21.19 -24.31
CA ASP A 463 15.88 22.62 -24.03
C ASP A 463 15.02 23.35 -25.07
N LEU A 464 14.04 24.11 -24.60
CA LEU A 464 13.15 24.90 -25.45
C LEU A 464 13.16 26.36 -25.07
N VAL A 465 13.19 27.23 -26.05
CA VAL A 465 12.90 28.66 -25.90
C VAL A 465 11.52 28.99 -26.43
N GLU A 466 10.91 30.11 -26.03
CA GLU A 466 9.59 30.52 -26.48
C GLU A 466 9.46 30.53 -28.01
N GLY A 467 8.40 29.93 -28.53
CA GLY A 467 8.14 29.77 -29.97
C GLY A 467 8.94 28.64 -30.63
N GLN A 468 9.82 27.95 -29.90
CA GLN A 468 10.60 26.85 -30.46
C GLN A 468 9.76 25.55 -30.44
N VAL A 469 9.87 24.80 -31.54
CA VAL A 469 9.23 23.50 -31.72
C VAL A 469 10.28 22.40 -31.72
N ALA A 470 10.07 21.37 -30.93
CA ALA A 470 10.85 20.14 -30.96
C ALA A 470 9.96 18.94 -31.22
N SER A 471 10.53 17.86 -31.76
CA SER A 471 9.80 16.61 -32.02
C SER A 471 10.43 15.46 -31.25
N PHE A 472 9.61 14.69 -30.54
CA PHE A 472 10.04 13.50 -29.82
C PHE A 472 8.94 12.43 -29.81
N ALA A 473 9.31 11.18 -30.01
CA ALA A 473 8.42 10.00 -29.96
C ALA A 473 7.12 10.11 -30.79
N GLY A 474 7.16 10.86 -31.91
CA GLY A 474 6.01 11.05 -32.80
C GLY A 474 5.09 12.22 -32.42
N HIS A 475 5.46 13.02 -31.42
CA HIS A 475 4.76 14.23 -31.01
C HIS A 475 5.62 15.47 -31.27
N THR A 476 4.95 16.61 -31.47
CA THR A 476 5.59 17.93 -31.55
C THR A 476 5.28 18.72 -30.28
N PHE A 477 6.31 19.38 -29.76
CA PHE A 477 6.25 20.18 -28.52
C PHE A 477 6.66 21.61 -28.87
N GLU A 478 5.80 22.56 -28.54
CA GLU A 478 6.07 23.97 -28.72
C GLU A 478 5.98 24.67 -27.36
N LEU A 479 7.03 25.36 -26.94
CA LEU A 479 6.96 26.23 -25.78
C LEU A 479 6.28 27.53 -26.20
N VAL A 480 5.00 27.66 -25.85
CA VAL A 480 4.16 28.79 -26.24
C VAL A 480 4.48 30.04 -25.42
N ASP A 481 4.66 29.85 -24.09
CA ASP A 481 4.88 30.97 -23.16
C ASP A 481 5.41 30.46 -21.82
N ILE A 482 6.07 31.30 -21.07
CA ILE A 482 6.46 31.07 -19.67
C ILE A 482 5.73 32.08 -18.79
N VAL A 483 4.75 31.57 -18.03
CA VAL A 483 3.90 32.40 -17.18
C VAL A 483 4.38 32.37 -15.74
N GLU A 484 4.75 33.50 -15.21
CA GLU A 484 5.01 33.70 -13.80
C GLU A 484 3.71 34.11 -13.09
N GLN A 485 3.34 33.36 -12.07
CA GLN A 485 2.21 33.69 -11.21
C GLN A 485 2.67 33.83 -9.77
N ARG A 486 2.33 34.95 -9.15
CA ARG A 486 2.64 35.22 -7.75
C ARG A 486 1.36 35.46 -6.97
N ASP A 487 1.19 34.72 -5.89
CA ASP A 487 0.14 34.95 -4.91
C ASP A 487 0.72 35.22 -3.51
N SER A 488 -0.13 35.34 -2.50
CA SER A 488 0.27 35.60 -1.11
C SER A 488 1.05 34.46 -0.46
N ARG A 489 1.09 33.27 -1.08
CA ARG A 489 1.68 32.04 -0.54
C ARG A 489 2.85 31.54 -1.35
N SER A 490 2.81 31.73 -2.66
CA SER A 490 3.70 31.07 -3.60
C SER A 490 4.06 31.93 -4.81
N GLN A 491 5.19 31.59 -5.41
CA GLN A 491 5.59 32.00 -6.74
C GLN A 491 5.66 30.78 -7.62
N SER A 492 4.93 30.77 -8.72
CA SER A 492 4.89 29.65 -9.66
C SER A 492 5.38 30.10 -11.03
N VAL A 493 6.31 29.35 -11.59
CA VAL A 493 6.73 29.47 -12.99
C VAL A 493 6.13 28.30 -13.73
N ARG A 494 5.34 28.57 -14.76
CA ARG A 494 4.63 27.58 -15.58
C ARG A 494 5.10 27.67 -17.02
N ALA A 495 5.57 26.58 -17.58
CA ALA A 495 5.86 26.48 -18.99
C ALA A 495 4.60 26.03 -19.74
N LEU A 496 4.05 26.88 -20.61
CA LEU A 496 2.91 26.52 -21.43
C LEU A 496 3.41 25.77 -22.67
N VAL A 497 3.29 24.45 -22.68
CA VAL A 497 3.77 23.59 -23.77
C VAL A 497 2.59 23.06 -24.54
N SER A 498 2.46 23.45 -25.83
CA SER A 498 1.50 22.88 -26.77
C SER A 498 2.01 21.55 -27.27
N ILE A 499 1.14 20.54 -27.29
CA ILE A 499 1.45 19.20 -27.82
C ILE A 499 0.63 19.01 -29.11
N ASP A 500 1.33 18.75 -30.23
CA ASP A 500 0.73 18.52 -31.57
C ASP A 500 -0.16 19.69 -32.06
N GLY A 501 0.22 20.95 -31.71
CA GLY A 501 -0.57 22.13 -32.04
C GLY A 501 -1.93 22.21 -31.32
N GLY A 502 -2.15 21.40 -30.30
CA GLY A 502 -3.40 21.33 -29.54
C GLY A 502 -3.38 22.18 -28.26
N LYS A 503 -4.11 21.70 -27.25
CA LYS A 503 -4.17 22.35 -25.93
C LYS A 503 -2.78 22.44 -25.29
N ALA A 504 -2.47 23.58 -24.69
CA ALA A 504 -1.25 23.74 -23.89
C ALA A 504 -1.35 23.03 -22.53
N TYR A 505 -0.30 22.36 -22.15
CA TYR A 505 -0.05 21.74 -20.87
C TYR A 505 0.93 22.61 -20.09
N ALA A 506 0.83 22.62 -18.75
CA ALA A 506 1.52 23.60 -17.94
C ALA A 506 2.31 22.93 -16.78
N PRO A 507 3.41 22.19 -17.08
CA PRO A 507 4.32 21.78 -16.03
C PRO A 507 4.83 23.03 -15.30
N SER A 508 5.05 22.93 -13.99
CA SER A 508 5.39 24.10 -13.20
C SER A 508 6.37 23.81 -12.07
N ILE A 509 7.13 24.83 -11.69
CA ILE A 509 7.89 24.87 -10.44
C ILE A 509 7.28 25.94 -9.56
N THR A 510 6.80 25.56 -8.38
CA THR A 510 6.18 26.46 -7.42
C THR A 510 7.04 26.58 -6.17
N LYS A 511 7.46 27.81 -5.86
CA LYS A 511 8.17 28.14 -4.62
C LYS A 511 7.17 28.63 -3.57
N PHE A 512 7.00 27.89 -2.49
CA PHE A 512 6.16 28.27 -1.37
C PHE A 512 6.93 29.18 -0.41
N THR A 513 6.57 30.46 -0.39
CA THR A 513 7.38 31.52 0.28
C THR A 513 7.43 31.37 1.80
N ARG A 514 6.37 30.87 2.44
CA ARG A 514 6.30 30.70 3.91
C ARG A 514 7.07 29.47 4.41
N ILE A 515 7.25 28.46 3.56
CA ILE A 515 7.87 27.16 3.91
C ILE A 515 9.27 27.06 3.27
N GLY A 516 9.56 27.90 2.26
CA GLY A 516 10.84 27.89 1.54
C GLY A 516 11.04 26.68 0.60
N MET A 517 9.99 25.90 0.34
CA MET A 517 10.04 24.66 -0.45
C MET A 517 9.72 24.92 -1.92
N ASN A 518 10.51 24.34 -2.81
CA ASN A 518 10.22 24.29 -4.24
C ASN A 518 9.56 22.94 -4.58
N VAL A 519 8.44 22.99 -5.30
CA VAL A 519 7.69 21.82 -5.73
C VAL A 519 7.56 21.84 -7.25
N GLY A 520 8.10 20.83 -7.92
CA GLY A 520 7.83 20.56 -9.31
C GLY A 520 6.48 19.86 -9.45
N THR A 521 5.60 20.39 -10.29
CA THR A 521 4.30 19.75 -10.59
C THR A 521 4.28 19.40 -12.06
N PRO A 522 4.21 18.11 -12.41
CA PRO A 522 4.14 17.66 -13.78
C PRO A 522 2.80 18.06 -14.43
N SER A 523 2.74 17.96 -15.76
CA SER A 523 1.51 18.11 -16.51
C SER A 523 1.39 16.96 -17.51
N VAL A 524 0.31 16.17 -17.41
CA VAL A 524 0.16 14.93 -18.16
C VAL A 524 -0.98 15.04 -19.16
N ARG A 525 -0.70 14.71 -20.43
CA ARG A 525 -1.73 14.45 -21.44
C ARG A 525 -2.06 12.97 -21.44
N THR A 526 -3.15 12.59 -20.81
CA THR A 526 -3.60 11.20 -20.73
C THR A 526 -4.38 10.80 -21.99
N SER A 527 -4.09 9.62 -22.54
CA SER A 527 -4.85 8.99 -23.59
C SER A 527 -5.13 7.51 -23.28
N LEU A 528 -5.91 6.83 -24.14
CA LEU A 528 -6.21 5.40 -23.96
C LEU A 528 -5.00 4.49 -24.25
N THR A 529 -4.02 4.95 -24.99
CA THR A 529 -2.91 4.14 -25.49
C THR A 529 -1.56 4.55 -24.90
N HIS A 530 -1.38 5.83 -24.57
CA HIS A 530 -0.15 6.37 -24.01
C HIS A 530 -0.40 7.72 -23.36
N ASP A 531 0.43 8.06 -22.40
CA ASP A 531 0.48 9.37 -21.78
C ASP A 531 1.71 10.14 -22.28
N VAL A 532 1.56 11.46 -22.39
CA VAL A 532 2.68 12.39 -22.59
C VAL A 532 2.87 13.13 -21.28
N TYR A 533 4.01 12.90 -20.64
CA TYR A 533 4.36 13.42 -19.32
C TYR A 533 5.41 14.54 -19.47
N LEU A 534 5.12 15.73 -18.96
CA LEU A 534 5.96 16.90 -19.00
C LEU A 534 6.38 17.32 -17.60
#